data_0f6702ad3e822a9fe3fcf8a5e64c02e0
#
_entry.id   0f6702ad3e822a9fe3fcf8a5e64c02e0
#
_cell.length_a   1.000
_cell.length_b   1.000
_cell.length_c   1.000
_cell.angle_alpha   90.00
_cell.angle_beta   90.00
_cell.angle_gamma   90.00
#
_symmetry.space_group_name_H-M   'P 1'
#
loop_
_entity.id
_entity.type
_entity.pdbx_description
1 polymer ?
#
loop_
_entity_poly.entity_id
_entity_poly.type
_entity_poly.pdbx_seq_one_letter_code
_entity_poly.pdbx_strand_id
1 'polypeptide(L)'
;MKIKELLLKNKILPLATIFENEDVGGISNALLDADCSVLEVTLRDARVRDILHIFQNYPNLVVGLGTIRSKEDIDLALSSKVAFGITPGLSVALCEYAKNNNFNLIPGVQSASEIMLASELGYSLLKFFPAEISGGAKKLKAMQSVFPDISFIPTGGVNESNFDSYLSLKNVICVGSSDLISSKLLGEKNWEGISLNINRIKHNLE
;
A
#
# COMPACT_ATOMS: atom_id res chain seq x y z
N MET A 1 -3.37 -5.37 -16.01
CA MET A 1 -2.16 -5.65 -15.22
C MET A 1 -2.59 -6.11 -13.83
N LYS A 2 -2.03 -7.20 -13.30
CA LYS A 2 -2.35 -7.65 -11.94
C LYS A 2 -1.73 -6.70 -10.91
N ILE A 3 -2.39 -6.50 -9.76
CA ILE A 3 -1.91 -5.59 -8.70
C ILE A 3 -0.47 -5.91 -8.28
N LYS A 4 -0.12 -7.20 -8.16
CA LYS A 4 1.25 -7.64 -7.82
C LYS A 4 2.29 -7.16 -8.84
N GLU A 5 1.99 -7.24 -10.13
CA GLU A 5 2.89 -6.79 -11.21
C GLU A 5 3.09 -5.26 -11.18
N LEU A 6 2.00 -4.52 -10.92
CA LEU A 6 2.05 -3.07 -10.77
C LEU A 6 2.94 -2.65 -9.59
N LEU A 7 2.76 -3.27 -8.44
CA LEU A 7 3.55 -3.00 -7.24
C LEU A 7 5.03 -3.34 -7.44
N LEU A 8 5.31 -4.47 -8.08
CA LEU A 8 6.68 -4.88 -8.41
C LEU A 8 7.38 -3.88 -9.35
N LYS A 9 6.64 -3.36 -10.36
CA LYS A 9 7.16 -2.34 -11.28
C LYS A 9 7.48 -1.03 -10.55
N ASN A 10 6.60 -0.58 -9.66
CA ASN A 10 6.78 0.69 -8.96
C ASN A 10 7.84 0.62 -7.85
N LYS A 11 8.11 -0.55 -7.24
CA LYS A 11 8.98 -0.78 -6.07
C LYS A 11 8.58 -0.02 -4.81
N ILE A 12 7.82 1.06 -4.94
CA ILE A 12 7.30 1.89 -3.84
C ILE A 12 5.77 1.95 -3.91
N LEU A 13 5.14 2.01 -2.74
CA LEU A 13 3.72 2.28 -2.55
C LEU A 13 3.59 3.49 -1.64
N PRO A 14 3.36 4.69 -2.19
CA PRO A 14 3.08 5.86 -1.39
C PRO A 14 1.79 5.70 -0.59
N LEU A 15 1.82 6.12 0.68
CA LEU A 15 0.65 6.15 1.56
C LEU A 15 0.30 7.59 1.91
N ALA A 16 -0.98 7.95 1.78
CA ALA A 16 -1.48 9.25 2.20
C ALA A 16 -2.84 9.15 2.89
N THR A 17 -3.09 10.05 3.82
CA THR A 17 -4.43 10.33 4.35
C THR A 17 -4.89 11.65 3.72
N ILE A 18 -5.81 11.55 2.75
CA ILE A 18 -6.31 12.67 1.96
C ILE A 18 -7.78 12.84 2.30
N PHE A 19 -8.23 14.05 2.56
CA PHE A 19 -9.61 14.34 2.93
C PHE A 19 -10.19 15.63 2.36
N GLU A 20 -9.38 16.37 1.59
CA GLU A 20 -9.85 17.55 0.86
C GLU A 20 -10.00 17.19 -0.63
N ASN A 21 -11.14 17.54 -1.23
CA ASN A 21 -11.40 17.24 -2.64
C ASN A 21 -10.34 17.81 -3.59
N GLU A 22 -9.85 19.00 -3.26
CA GLU A 22 -8.81 19.71 -4.05
C GLU A 22 -7.48 18.97 -4.06
N ASP A 23 -7.17 18.24 -2.99
CA ASP A 23 -5.89 17.53 -2.86
C ASP A 23 -5.83 16.29 -3.77
N VAL A 24 -6.99 15.70 -4.11
CA VAL A 24 -7.05 14.51 -4.98
C VAL A 24 -6.41 14.78 -6.33
N GLY A 25 -6.70 15.93 -6.93
CA GLY A 25 -6.12 16.32 -8.22
C GLY A 25 -4.62 16.56 -8.14
N GLY A 26 -4.21 17.33 -7.14
CA GLY A 26 -2.81 17.66 -6.93
C GLY A 26 -1.92 16.43 -6.72
N ILE A 27 -2.33 15.54 -5.80
CA ILE A 27 -1.56 14.33 -5.51
C ILE A 27 -1.56 13.34 -6.67
N SER A 28 -2.69 13.19 -7.38
CA SER A 28 -2.79 12.28 -8.52
C SER A 28 -1.82 12.70 -9.63
N ASN A 29 -1.81 13.99 -9.98
CA ASN A 29 -0.90 14.52 -10.99
C ASN A 29 0.57 14.41 -10.54
N ALA A 30 0.87 14.79 -9.29
CA ALA A 30 2.23 14.70 -8.76
C ALA A 30 2.83 13.28 -8.83
N LEU A 31 2.00 12.26 -8.53
CA LEU A 31 2.42 10.86 -8.64
C LEU A 31 2.61 10.43 -10.09
N LEU A 32 1.68 10.78 -10.98
CA LEU A 32 1.76 10.44 -12.40
C LEU A 32 2.94 11.11 -13.09
N ASP A 33 3.23 12.37 -12.77
CA ASP A 33 4.40 13.12 -13.27
C ASP A 33 5.73 12.49 -12.80
N ALA A 34 5.69 11.75 -11.68
CA ALA A 34 6.82 10.96 -11.17
C ALA A 34 6.82 9.50 -11.67
N ASP A 35 6.06 9.16 -12.70
CA ASP A 35 5.87 7.79 -13.18
C ASP A 35 5.51 6.80 -12.05
N CYS A 36 4.84 7.28 -11.00
CA CYS A 36 4.32 6.47 -9.90
C CYS A 36 2.81 6.30 -10.09
N SER A 37 2.40 5.14 -10.59
CA SER A 37 1.01 4.87 -10.98
C SER A 37 0.20 4.14 -9.90
N VAL A 38 0.63 4.21 -8.62
CA VAL A 38 -0.04 3.55 -7.50
C VAL A 38 -0.04 4.42 -6.26
N LEU A 39 -1.15 4.35 -5.48
CA LEU A 39 -1.33 5.09 -4.21
C LEU A 39 -2.16 4.25 -3.24
N GLU A 40 -1.76 4.18 -1.96
CA GLU A 40 -2.61 3.72 -0.85
C GLU A 40 -3.22 4.94 -0.14
N VAL A 41 -4.53 5.13 -0.26
CA VAL A 41 -5.29 6.12 0.53
C VAL A 41 -5.74 5.47 1.82
N THR A 42 -5.32 6.00 2.97
CA THR A 42 -5.56 5.34 4.27
C THR A 42 -6.83 5.87 4.97
N LEU A 43 -7.71 4.96 5.42
CA LEU A 43 -8.92 5.27 6.21
C LEU A 43 -8.60 5.62 7.68
N ARG A 44 -7.66 6.54 7.89
CA ARG A 44 -7.32 7.04 9.24
C ARG A 44 -8.19 8.23 9.67
N ASP A 45 -8.87 8.86 8.71
CA ASP A 45 -9.81 9.95 8.90
C ASP A 45 -11.13 9.61 8.19
N ALA A 46 -12.25 9.88 8.84
CA ALA A 46 -13.58 9.56 8.31
C ALA A 46 -13.89 10.32 7.01
N ARG A 47 -13.35 11.54 6.83
CA ARG A 47 -13.53 12.38 5.64
C ARG A 47 -13.00 11.75 4.37
N VAL A 48 -12.04 10.82 4.48
CA VAL A 48 -11.52 10.05 3.34
C VAL A 48 -12.65 9.35 2.57
N ARG A 49 -13.74 8.97 3.26
CA ARG A 49 -14.88 8.29 2.64
C ARG A 49 -15.55 9.12 1.54
N ASP A 50 -15.57 10.43 1.72
CA ASP A 50 -16.30 11.35 0.83
C ASP A 50 -15.53 11.64 -0.45
N ILE A 51 -14.19 11.44 -0.47
CA ILE A 51 -13.33 11.83 -1.59
C ILE A 51 -12.88 10.65 -2.47
N LEU A 52 -13.05 9.41 -2.02
CA LEU A 52 -12.53 8.23 -2.75
C LEU A 52 -13.05 8.13 -4.18
N HIS A 53 -14.30 8.47 -4.41
CA HIS A 53 -14.92 8.43 -5.74
C HIS A 53 -14.28 9.38 -6.74
N ILE A 54 -13.60 10.45 -6.28
CA ILE A 54 -12.98 11.47 -7.14
C ILE A 54 -11.77 10.88 -7.89
N PHE A 55 -11.09 9.89 -7.31
CA PHE A 55 -9.96 9.22 -7.96
C PHE A 55 -10.35 8.52 -9.28
N GLN A 56 -11.64 8.26 -9.54
CA GLN A 56 -12.09 7.73 -10.82
C GLN A 56 -11.80 8.66 -12.00
N ASN A 57 -11.56 9.95 -11.76
CA ASN A 57 -11.16 10.94 -12.77
C ASN A 57 -9.68 10.77 -13.18
N TYR A 58 -8.92 9.90 -12.51
CA TYR A 58 -7.49 9.66 -12.74
C TYR A 58 -7.25 8.19 -13.09
N PRO A 59 -7.71 7.71 -14.27
CA PRO A 59 -7.70 6.28 -14.62
C PRO A 59 -6.30 5.67 -14.75
N ASN A 60 -5.26 6.49 -14.89
CA ASN A 60 -3.87 6.07 -14.96
C ASN A 60 -3.23 5.87 -13.56
N LEU A 61 -3.90 6.30 -12.49
CA LEU A 61 -3.48 6.07 -11.11
C LEU A 61 -4.31 4.94 -10.50
N VAL A 62 -3.65 3.88 -10.11
CA VAL A 62 -4.29 2.74 -9.44
C VAL A 62 -4.33 2.99 -7.93
N VAL A 63 -5.52 3.21 -7.41
CA VAL A 63 -5.71 3.54 -6.00
C VAL A 63 -6.13 2.32 -5.20
N GLY A 64 -5.45 2.11 -4.08
CA GLY A 64 -5.81 1.17 -3.03
C GLY A 64 -6.37 1.88 -1.80
N LEU A 65 -7.27 1.21 -1.07
CA LEU A 65 -7.79 1.67 0.21
C LEU A 65 -7.07 0.96 1.35
N GLY A 66 -6.31 1.70 2.15
CA GLY A 66 -5.61 1.19 3.33
C GLY A 66 -6.42 1.32 4.61
N THR A 67 -5.99 0.60 5.65
CA THR A 67 -6.65 0.59 6.97
C THR A 67 -8.07 0.04 6.94
N ILE A 68 -8.35 -0.91 6.06
CA ILE A 68 -9.63 -1.64 6.03
C ILE A 68 -9.72 -2.50 7.30
N ARG A 69 -10.81 -2.31 8.08
CA ARG A 69 -11.04 -3.00 9.35
C ARG A 69 -12.43 -3.62 9.46
N SER A 70 -13.30 -3.34 8.50
CA SER A 70 -14.67 -3.84 8.51
C SER A 70 -15.14 -4.22 7.10
N LYS A 71 -16.29 -4.91 7.00
CA LYS A 71 -16.93 -5.23 5.72
C LYS A 71 -17.43 -3.98 5.03
N GLU A 72 -17.91 -3.01 5.79
CA GLU A 72 -18.36 -1.71 5.30
C GLU A 72 -17.24 -0.91 4.64
N ASP A 73 -15.98 -1.11 5.09
CA ASP A 73 -14.81 -0.52 4.41
C ASP A 73 -14.54 -1.19 3.06
N ILE A 74 -14.80 -2.50 2.94
CA ILE A 74 -14.71 -3.22 1.65
C ILE A 74 -15.84 -2.76 0.72
N ASP A 75 -17.07 -2.60 1.23
CA ASP A 75 -18.21 -2.10 0.44
C ASP A 75 -17.95 -0.67 -0.07
N LEU A 76 -17.36 0.17 0.78
CA LEU A 76 -16.90 1.51 0.38
C LEU A 76 -15.87 1.43 -0.75
N ALA A 77 -14.87 0.58 -0.63
CA ALA A 77 -13.84 0.39 -1.67
C ALA A 77 -14.46 -0.05 -2.99
N LEU A 78 -15.39 -1.01 -2.96
CA LEU A 78 -16.11 -1.49 -4.14
C LEU A 78 -16.98 -0.42 -4.78
N SER A 79 -17.79 0.30 -4.00
CA SER A 79 -18.67 1.38 -4.49
C SER A 79 -17.88 2.57 -5.06
N SER A 80 -16.71 2.87 -4.48
CA SER A 80 -15.77 3.89 -4.96
C SER A 80 -14.87 3.39 -6.11
N LYS A 81 -15.01 2.14 -6.55
CA LYS A 81 -14.19 1.50 -7.60
C LYS A 81 -12.69 1.53 -7.31
N VAL A 82 -12.32 1.40 -6.04
CA VAL A 82 -10.93 1.26 -5.63
C VAL A 82 -10.39 -0.10 -6.08
N ALA A 83 -9.18 -0.14 -6.61
CA ALA A 83 -8.64 -1.31 -7.29
C ALA A 83 -8.23 -2.45 -6.34
N PHE A 84 -7.83 -2.11 -5.10
CA PHE A 84 -7.43 -3.07 -4.07
C PHE A 84 -7.61 -2.50 -2.67
N GLY A 85 -7.64 -3.39 -1.68
CA GLY A 85 -7.70 -3.01 -0.28
C GLY A 85 -6.53 -3.58 0.53
N ILE A 86 -6.19 -2.90 1.62
CA ILE A 86 -5.13 -3.35 2.53
C ILE A 86 -5.63 -3.29 3.97
N THR A 87 -5.49 -4.40 4.71
CA THR A 87 -5.80 -4.45 6.14
C THR A 87 -4.55 -4.24 6.99
N PRO A 88 -4.66 -3.70 8.22
CA PRO A 88 -3.52 -3.58 9.13
C PRO A 88 -3.10 -4.92 9.76
N GLY A 89 -3.98 -5.91 9.76
CA GLY A 89 -3.78 -7.25 10.32
C GLY A 89 -4.64 -8.27 9.62
N LEU A 90 -4.46 -9.56 9.95
CA LEU A 90 -5.19 -10.65 9.36
C LEU A 90 -6.57 -10.81 10.02
N SER A 91 -7.62 -10.81 9.21
CA SER A 91 -8.99 -11.16 9.61
C SER A 91 -9.55 -12.16 8.62
N VAL A 92 -9.84 -13.35 9.10
CA VAL A 92 -10.46 -14.42 8.28
C VAL A 92 -11.77 -13.94 7.67
N ALA A 93 -12.64 -13.31 8.48
CA ALA A 93 -13.93 -12.82 8.03
C ALA A 93 -13.81 -11.75 6.91
N LEU A 94 -12.81 -10.87 6.96
CA LEU A 94 -12.58 -9.89 5.90
C LEU A 94 -11.98 -10.53 4.65
N CYS A 95 -11.10 -11.51 4.82
CA CYS A 95 -10.51 -12.27 3.71
C CYS A 95 -11.59 -13.03 2.92
N GLU A 96 -12.48 -13.73 3.63
CA GLU A 96 -13.61 -14.44 3.02
C GLU A 96 -14.61 -13.48 2.35
N TYR A 97 -14.93 -12.37 3.03
CA TYR A 97 -15.84 -11.36 2.49
C TYR A 97 -15.30 -10.73 1.20
N ALA A 98 -14.01 -10.38 1.18
CA ALA A 98 -13.35 -9.84 -0.01
C ALA A 98 -13.39 -10.83 -1.18
N LYS A 99 -13.12 -12.12 -0.94
CA LYS A 99 -13.20 -13.17 -1.97
C LYS A 99 -14.61 -13.34 -2.54
N ASN A 100 -15.60 -13.39 -1.66
CA ASN A 100 -17.00 -13.56 -2.07
C ASN A 100 -17.50 -12.37 -2.93
N ASN A 101 -16.87 -11.20 -2.78
CA ASN A 101 -17.17 -10.00 -3.57
C ASN A 101 -16.15 -9.74 -4.70
N ASN A 102 -15.24 -10.70 -5.00
CA ASN A 102 -14.18 -10.56 -5.99
C ASN A 102 -13.31 -9.30 -5.79
N PHE A 103 -13.08 -8.90 -4.54
CA PHE A 103 -12.27 -7.74 -4.20
C PHE A 103 -10.81 -8.14 -3.92
N ASN A 104 -9.86 -7.42 -4.51
CA ASN A 104 -8.44 -7.64 -4.31
C ASN A 104 -8.01 -7.15 -2.93
N LEU A 105 -7.99 -8.01 -1.93
CA LEU A 105 -7.52 -7.68 -0.58
C LEU A 105 -6.08 -8.13 -0.40
N ILE A 106 -5.26 -7.29 0.25
CA ILE A 106 -3.90 -7.58 0.70
C ILE A 106 -3.93 -7.60 2.24
N PRO A 107 -3.95 -8.79 2.86
CA PRO A 107 -3.99 -8.89 4.32
C PRO A 107 -2.69 -8.46 4.98
N GLY A 108 -2.81 -7.78 6.14
CA GLY A 108 -1.69 -7.46 7.02
C GLY A 108 -1.30 -8.66 7.88
N VAL A 109 -0.01 -8.88 8.08
CA VAL A 109 0.57 -9.93 8.94
C VAL A 109 1.83 -9.43 9.64
N GLN A 110 2.19 -10.07 10.77
CA GLN A 110 3.47 -9.85 11.43
C GLN A 110 4.14 -11.14 11.96
N SER A 111 3.45 -12.26 11.98
CA SER A 111 3.93 -13.52 12.53
C SER A 111 3.85 -14.68 11.53
N ALA A 112 4.63 -15.75 11.79
CA ALA A 112 4.58 -16.97 10.98
C ALA A 112 3.18 -17.62 10.99
N SER A 113 2.49 -17.61 12.13
CA SER A 113 1.14 -18.16 12.24
C SER A 113 0.13 -17.40 11.36
N GLU A 114 0.23 -16.06 11.33
CA GLU A 114 -0.63 -15.25 10.45
C GLU A 114 -0.31 -15.47 8.98
N ILE A 115 0.98 -15.66 8.62
CA ILE A 115 1.40 -15.97 7.25
C ILE A 115 0.82 -17.33 6.81
N MET A 116 0.90 -18.36 7.68
CA MET A 116 0.32 -19.67 7.40
C MET A 116 -1.19 -19.56 7.17
N LEU A 117 -1.90 -18.89 8.06
CA LEU A 117 -3.35 -18.71 7.94
C LEU A 117 -3.74 -17.91 6.69
N ALA A 118 -2.99 -16.85 6.35
CA ALA A 118 -3.20 -16.11 5.12
C ALA A 118 -2.99 -16.99 3.86
N SER A 119 -1.97 -17.87 3.90
CA SER A 119 -1.68 -18.82 2.83
C SER A 119 -2.81 -19.87 2.68
N GLU A 120 -3.31 -20.42 3.78
CA GLU A 120 -4.48 -21.34 3.79
C GLU A 120 -5.71 -20.66 3.20
N LEU A 121 -5.89 -19.38 3.46
CA LEU A 121 -6.91 -18.54 2.83
C LEU A 121 -6.57 -18.17 1.37
N GLY A 122 -5.47 -18.67 0.77
CA GLY A 122 -5.08 -18.48 -0.61
C GLY A 122 -4.48 -17.10 -0.95
N TYR A 123 -3.98 -16.38 0.04
CA TYR A 123 -3.27 -15.10 -0.15
C TYR A 123 -1.76 -15.33 -0.23
N SER A 124 -1.12 -14.85 -1.29
CA SER A 124 0.34 -14.92 -1.50
C SER A 124 1.02 -13.55 -1.59
N LEU A 125 0.24 -12.48 -1.50
CA LEU A 125 0.72 -11.10 -1.36
C LEU A 125 0.20 -10.52 -0.05
N LEU A 126 1.11 -10.17 0.86
CA LEU A 126 0.78 -9.76 2.22
C LEU A 126 1.45 -8.44 2.57
N LYS A 127 0.77 -7.59 3.35
CA LYS A 127 1.39 -6.45 4.00
C LYS A 127 2.11 -6.93 5.26
N PHE A 128 3.39 -6.63 5.42
CA PHE A 128 4.10 -6.85 6.68
C PHE A 128 4.04 -5.58 7.51
N PHE A 129 3.27 -5.59 8.61
CA PHE A 129 2.95 -4.38 9.39
C PHE A 129 2.81 -4.68 10.88
N PRO A 130 3.28 -3.78 11.75
CA PRO A 130 4.20 -2.66 11.49
C PRO A 130 5.64 -3.16 11.31
N ALA A 131 6.29 -2.88 10.17
CA ALA A 131 7.48 -3.59 9.73
C ALA A 131 8.68 -3.45 10.67
N GLU A 132 9.14 -2.23 10.96
CA GLU A 132 10.37 -2.00 11.75
C GLU A 132 10.27 -2.58 13.16
N ILE A 133 9.21 -2.28 13.89
CA ILE A 133 9.05 -2.74 15.29
C ILE A 133 8.73 -4.25 15.39
N SER A 134 8.36 -4.88 14.27
CA SER A 134 8.10 -6.34 14.21
C SER A 134 9.33 -7.15 13.79
N GLY A 135 10.51 -6.54 13.72
CA GLY A 135 11.78 -7.20 13.43
C GLY A 135 12.37 -6.87 12.05
N GLY A 136 11.72 -6.00 11.28
CA GLY A 136 12.26 -5.37 10.09
C GLY A 136 12.68 -6.32 8.97
N ALA A 137 13.60 -5.87 8.14
CA ALA A 137 14.16 -6.65 7.04
C ALA A 137 14.81 -7.97 7.51
N LYS A 138 15.39 -8.00 8.71
CA LYS A 138 15.98 -9.24 9.27
C LYS A 138 14.94 -10.35 9.44
N LYS A 139 13.75 -10.01 9.91
CA LYS A 139 12.66 -10.99 10.07
C LYS A 139 12.14 -11.48 8.71
N LEU A 140 11.92 -10.57 7.76
CA LEU A 140 11.51 -10.96 6.40
C LEU A 140 12.56 -11.84 5.70
N LYS A 141 13.85 -11.58 5.91
CA LYS A 141 14.92 -12.43 5.41
C LYS A 141 14.85 -13.85 6.00
N ALA A 142 14.59 -13.99 7.29
CA ALA A 142 14.40 -15.30 7.93
C ALA A 142 13.15 -16.03 7.41
N MET A 143 12.09 -15.32 7.06
CA MET A 143 10.86 -15.89 6.51
C MET A 143 10.99 -16.36 5.04
N GLN A 144 11.98 -15.87 4.30
CA GLN A 144 12.14 -16.13 2.86
C GLN A 144 12.27 -17.62 2.50
N SER A 145 13.04 -18.39 3.28
CA SER A 145 13.23 -19.82 3.06
C SER A 145 12.05 -20.66 3.56
N VAL A 146 11.29 -20.13 4.54
CA VAL A 146 10.16 -20.83 5.15
C VAL A 146 8.89 -20.66 4.31
N PHE A 147 8.72 -19.48 3.69
CA PHE A 147 7.55 -19.10 2.88
C PHE A 147 7.98 -18.60 1.49
N PRO A 148 8.52 -19.50 0.63
CA PRO A 148 9.09 -19.11 -0.67
C PRO A 148 8.05 -18.53 -1.64
N ASP A 149 6.78 -18.91 -1.49
CA ASP A 149 5.67 -18.49 -2.38
C ASP A 149 5.00 -17.20 -1.93
N ILE A 150 5.38 -16.66 -0.76
CA ILE A 150 4.78 -15.45 -0.20
C ILE A 150 5.62 -14.21 -0.57
N SER A 151 4.94 -13.18 -1.00
CA SER A 151 5.52 -11.86 -1.27
C SER A 151 5.01 -10.82 -0.27
N PHE A 152 5.88 -9.90 0.13
CA PHE A 152 5.57 -8.92 1.17
C PHE A 152 5.65 -7.48 0.65
N ILE A 153 4.83 -6.62 1.31
CA ILE A 153 4.86 -5.17 1.25
C ILE A 153 5.13 -4.69 2.69
N PRO A 154 6.40 -4.56 3.12
CA PRO A 154 6.71 -3.99 4.43
C PRO A 154 6.25 -2.54 4.51
N THR A 155 5.58 -2.20 5.62
CA THR A 155 5.03 -0.88 5.89
C THR A 155 5.10 -0.60 7.40
N GLY A 156 5.32 0.67 7.77
CA GLY A 156 5.44 1.09 9.18
C GLY A 156 6.89 1.17 9.64
N GLY A 157 7.39 2.40 9.73
CA GLY A 157 8.78 2.73 10.00
C GLY A 157 9.70 2.54 8.78
N VAL A 158 9.14 2.22 7.62
CA VAL A 158 9.86 2.07 6.35
C VAL A 158 10.01 3.45 5.71
N ASN A 159 11.25 3.84 5.43
CA ASN A 159 11.62 5.15 4.91
C ASN A 159 12.88 5.03 4.03
N GLU A 160 13.31 6.14 3.41
CA GLU A 160 14.43 6.16 2.47
C GLU A 160 15.72 5.55 3.04
N SER A 161 15.99 5.72 4.34
CA SER A 161 17.23 5.21 4.96
C SER A 161 17.27 3.69 5.07
N ASN A 162 16.13 2.99 4.92
CA ASN A 162 16.04 1.54 5.06
C ASN A 162 15.39 0.83 3.84
N PHE A 163 14.95 1.55 2.79
CA PHE A 163 14.35 0.96 1.58
C PHE A 163 15.20 -0.16 0.98
N ASP A 164 16.50 0.08 0.79
CA ASP A 164 17.42 -0.90 0.20
C ASP A 164 17.50 -2.19 1.01
N SER A 165 17.46 -2.10 2.33
CA SER A 165 17.48 -3.27 3.21
C SER A 165 16.28 -4.19 3.00
N TYR A 166 15.13 -3.61 2.61
CA TYR A 166 13.93 -4.35 2.29
C TYR A 166 13.89 -4.82 0.83
N LEU A 167 14.16 -3.90 -0.11
CA LEU A 167 14.05 -4.17 -1.54
C LEU A 167 15.10 -5.14 -2.07
N SER A 168 16.22 -5.33 -1.35
CA SER A 168 17.19 -6.38 -1.65
C SER A 168 16.70 -7.81 -1.36
N LEU A 169 15.57 -7.96 -0.63
CA LEU A 169 15.02 -9.27 -0.28
C LEU A 169 14.11 -9.79 -1.42
N LYS A 170 14.34 -11.05 -1.84
CA LYS A 170 13.58 -11.67 -2.94
C LYS A 170 12.07 -11.82 -2.67
N ASN A 171 11.67 -11.86 -1.39
CA ASN A 171 10.27 -11.95 -0.97
C ASN A 171 9.62 -10.58 -0.72
N VAL A 172 10.31 -9.45 -0.99
CA VAL A 172 9.75 -8.10 -0.94
C VAL A 172 9.56 -7.59 -2.36
N ILE A 173 8.35 -7.19 -2.72
CA ILE A 173 8.03 -6.69 -4.07
C ILE A 173 7.98 -5.17 -4.16
N CYS A 174 7.59 -4.52 -3.07
CA CYS A 174 7.64 -3.06 -2.93
C CYS A 174 7.66 -2.70 -1.45
N VAL A 175 7.95 -1.45 -1.14
CA VAL A 175 7.88 -0.89 0.22
C VAL A 175 6.75 0.13 0.31
N GLY A 176 5.95 0.04 1.40
CA GLY A 176 4.90 1.00 1.69
C GLY A 176 5.39 2.07 2.67
N SER A 177 5.32 3.35 2.28
CA SER A 177 5.79 4.44 3.15
C SER A 177 4.93 5.71 3.05
N SER A 178 4.63 6.30 4.20
CA SER A 178 4.02 7.63 4.30
C SER A 178 5.04 8.76 4.12
N ASP A 179 6.35 8.47 4.23
CA ASP A 179 7.39 9.47 4.06
C ASP A 179 7.56 9.90 2.60
N LEU A 180 7.08 9.05 1.66
CA LEU A 180 7.03 9.36 0.23
C LEU A 180 6.15 10.59 -0.06
N ILE A 181 5.07 10.74 0.72
CA ILE A 181 4.18 11.89 0.68
C ILE A 181 4.18 12.50 2.09
N SER A 182 5.16 13.34 2.39
CA SER A 182 5.28 13.90 3.73
C SER A 182 4.06 14.76 4.08
N SER A 183 3.62 14.68 5.35
CA SER A 183 2.49 15.48 5.85
C SER A 183 2.74 16.99 5.67
N LYS A 184 4.01 17.42 5.68
CA LYS A 184 4.39 18.81 5.42
C LYS A 184 4.08 19.21 3.98
N LEU A 185 4.58 18.44 2.99
CA LEU A 185 4.35 18.74 1.57
C LEU A 185 2.86 18.69 1.22
N LEU A 186 2.14 17.73 1.79
CA LEU A 186 0.70 17.59 1.60
C LEU A 186 -0.05 18.81 2.20
N GLY A 187 0.27 19.19 3.43
CA GLY A 187 -0.37 20.33 4.10
C GLY A 187 -0.05 21.69 3.45
N GLU A 188 1.11 21.83 2.83
CA GLU A 188 1.52 23.02 2.05
C GLU A 188 0.98 22.98 0.61
N LYS A 189 0.26 21.91 0.22
CA LYS A 189 -0.18 21.63 -1.18
C LYS A 189 0.99 21.74 -2.18
N ASN A 190 2.18 21.32 -1.76
CA ASN A 190 3.41 21.39 -2.57
C ASN A 190 3.51 20.13 -3.46
N TRP A 191 2.69 20.09 -4.51
CA TRP A 191 2.59 18.95 -5.44
C TRP A 191 3.89 18.73 -6.22
N GLU A 192 4.58 19.78 -6.63
CA GLU A 192 5.89 19.70 -7.28
C GLU A 192 6.92 19.06 -6.34
N GLY A 193 6.95 19.48 -5.08
CA GLY A 193 7.81 18.87 -4.07
C GLY A 193 7.55 17.38 -3.85
N ILE A 194 6.29 16.93 -3.92
CA ILE A 194 5.93 15.50 -3.85
C ILE A 194 6.47 14.77 -5.08
N SER A 195 6.24 15.29 -6.29
CA SER A 195 6.72 14.69 -7.53
C SER A 195 8.24 14.57 -7.55
N LEU A 196 8.97 15.64 -7.21
CA LEU A 196 10.43 15.64 -7.12
C LEU A 196 10.96 14.62 -6.09
N ASN A 197 10.32 14.53 -4.93
CA ASN A 197 10.71 13.55 -3.90
C ASN A 197 10.55 12.11 -4.41
N ILE A 198 9.42 11.78 -5.02
CA ILE A 198 9.14 10.45 -5.58
C ILE A 198 10.15 10.12 -6.70
N ASN A 199 10.38 11.05 -7.64
CA ASN A 199 11.35 10.88 -8.73
C ASN A 199 12.76 10.61 -8.21
N ARG A 200 13.23 11.40 -7.24
CA ARG A 200 14.53 11.21 -6.61
C ARG A 200 14.68 9.84 -5.97
N ILE A 201 13.66 9.39 -5.24
CA ILE A 201 13.67 8.08 -4.58
C ILE A 201 13.67 6.96 -5.62
N LYS A 202 12.84 7.05 -6.66
CA LYS A 202 12.79 6.02 -7.71
C LYS A 202 14.12 5.91 -8.45
N HIS A 203 14.77 7.04 -8.77
CA HIS A 203 16.08 7.06 -9.41
C HIS A 203 17.17 6.37 -8.57
N ASN A 204 17.11 6.51 -7.25
CA ASN A 204 18.03 5.83 -6.34
C ASN A 204 17.77 4.31 -6.23
N LEU A 205 16.60 3.83 -6.67
CA LEU A 205 16.21 2.41 -6.61
C LEU A 205 16.43 1.66 -7.95
N GLU A 206 16.82 2.37 -9.01
CA GLU A 206 17.21 1.79 -10.31
C GLU A 206 18.62 1.21 -10.27
#